data_bf7b95c4a3d7d21e470c53312c3a7b72
#
_entry.id   bf7b95c4a3d7d21e470c53312c3a7b72
#
_cell.length_a   1.000
_cell.length_b   1.000
_cell.length_c   1.000
_cell.angle_alpha   90.00
_cell.angle_beta   90.00
_cell.angle_gamma   90.00
#
_symmetry.space_group_name_H-M   'P 1'
#
loop_
_entity.id
_entity.type
_entity.pdbx_description
1 polymer ?
#
loop_
_entity_poly.entity_id
_entity_poly.type
_entity_poly.pdbx_seq_one_letter_code
_entity_poly.pdbx_strand_id
1 'polypeptide(L)'
;QHIPDNSQVLVANSMTVRDFDYFWLSGESDAVLYGNRGVNGIDGTVSTALGLATNHQPTYLVMGDLSLFHDLNGLAVAKTHNLNLTIILHNNDGGGIFEYLPQKGTKYFDYLFSTSQGLDYSGVAKLYGCGYTKISSPDELVPVLAKVSEESGVHIIEIPTDREYSRQLHRKYTNVS
;
A
#
# COMPACT_ATOMS: atom_id res chain seq x y z
N GLN A 1 -0.44 13.23 -9.55
CA GLN A 1 -0.41 14.72 -9.53
C GLN A 1 0.21 15.32 -8.25
N HIS A 2 0.28 14.56 -7.14
CA HIS A 2 0.68 15.10 -5.84
C HIS A 2 1.95 14.46 -5.26
N ILE A 3 2.66 13.70 -6.06
CA ILE A 3 4.00 13.19 -5.74
C ILE A 3 5.04 13.95 -6.56
N PRO A 4 6.27 14.12 -6.06
CA PRO A 4 7.34 14.82 -6.77
C PRO A 4 7.61 14.22 -8.14
N ASP A 5 8.08 15.04 -9.08
CA ASP A 5 8.59 14.58 -10.37
C ASP A 5 9.75 13.60 -10.18
N ASN A 6 9.93 12.69 -11.13
CA ASN A 6 10.92 11.61 -11.06
C ASN A 6 10.74 10.63 -9.88
N SER A 7 9.55 10.56 -9.31
CA SER A 7 9.24 9.59 -8.27
C SER A 7 9.19 8.16 -8.83
N GLN A 8 9.54 7.21 -7.97
CA GLN A 8 9.35 5.79 -8.19
C GLN A 8 8.17 5.31 -7.36
N VAL A 9 7.24 4.58 -7.95
CA VAL A 9 6.07 4.04 -7.25
C VAL A 9 6.05 2.52 -7.43
N LEU A 10 6.32 1.78 -6.37
CA LEU A 10 6.07 0.34 -6.35
C LEU A 10 4.61 0.09 -6.00
N VAL A 11 3.91 -0.58 -6.90
CA VAL A 11 2.51 -0.95 -6.74
C VAL A 11 2.45 -2.42 -6.33
N ALA A 12 1.94 -2.71 -5.14
CA ALA A 12 1.82 -4.07 -4.63
C ALA A 12 0.79 -4.89 -5.42
N ASN A 13 0.90 -6.18 -5.31
CA ASN A 13 -0.07 -7.13 -5.88
C ASN A 13 -1.45 -7.04 -5.18
N SER A 14 -2.33 -7.99 -5.44
CA SER A 14 -3.72 -8.03 -4.96
C SER A 14 -4.60 -6.97 -5.63
N MET A 15 -5.42 -6.25 -4.86
CA MET A 15 -6.29 -5.21 -5.45
C MET A 15 -5.49 -3.98 -5.87
N THR A 16 -4.41 -3.65 -5.19
CA THR A 16 -3.64 -2.42 -5.44
C THR A 16 -3.22 -2.27 -6.90
N VAL A 17 -2.63 -3.30 -7.51
CA VAL A 17 -2.24 -3.22 -8.93
C VAL A 17 -3.45 -3.06 -9.86
N ARG A 18 -4.59 -3.65 -9.50
CA ARG A 18 -5.84 -3.53 -10.27
C ARG A 18 -6.42 -2.13 -10.18
N ASP A 19 -6.32 -1.51 -9.00
CA ASP A 19 -6.76 -0.13 -8.79
C ASP A 19 -5.92 0.84 -9.62
N PHE A 20 -4.62 0.59 -9.74
CA PHE A 20 -3.76 1.36 -10.62
C PHE A 20 -4.12 1.14 -12.10
N ASP A 21 -4.39 -0.08 -12.54
CA ASP A 21 -4.82 -0.37 -13.91
C ASP A 21 -6.15 0.35 -14.26
N TYR A 22 -7.06 0.50 -13.30
CA TYR A 22 -8.37 1.13 -13.53
C TYR A 22 -8.34 2.66 -13.39
N PHE A 23 -7.56 3.19 -12.47
CA PHE A 23 -7.73 4.58 -12.01
C PHE A 23 -6.49 5.45 -12.18
N TRP A 24 -5.34 4.89 -12.53
CA TRP A 24 -4.15 5.68 -12.80
C TRP A 24 -4.26 6.38 -14.16
N LEU A 25 -4.24 7.71 -14.14
CA LEU A 25 -4.32 8.52 -15.36
C LEU A 25 -2.92 8.67 -15.95
N SER A 26 -2.66 8.01 -17.07
CA SER A 26 -1.40 8.12 -17.78
C SER A 26 -1.19 9.53 -18.36
N GLY A 27 0.05 10.02 -18.29
CA GLY A 27 0.45 11.32 -18.86
C GLY A 27 0.23 12.53 -17.93
N GLU A 28 -0.25 12.32 -16.70
CA GLU A 28 -0.39 13.39 -15.71
C GLU A 28 0.75 13.41 -14.67
N SER A 29 1.68 12.47 -14.74
CA SER A 29 2.82 12.35 -13.81
C SER A 29 4.00 11.69 -14.51
N ASP A 30 5.21 12.18 -14.23
CA ASP A 30 6.47 11.58 -14.69
C ASP A 30 6.93 10.42 -13.77
N ALA A 31 6.10 10.00 -12.82
CA ALA A 31 6.41 8.90 -11.93
C ALA A 31 6.54 7.57 -12.68
N VAL A 32 7.57 6.82 -12.36
CA VAL A 32 7.78 5.48 -12.92
C VAL A 32 7.11 4.43 -12.04
N LEU A 33 6.19 3.65 -12.62
CA LEU A 33 5.49 2.58 -11.92
C LEU A 33 6.27 1.27 -12.02
N TYR A 34 6.42 0.61 -10.88
CA TYR A 34 7.02 -0.72 -10.74
C TYR A 34 6.03 -1.70 -10.13
N GLY A 35 6.19 -2.98 -10.42
CA GLY A 35 5.37 -4.04 -9.82
C GLY A 35 6.06 -5.39 -9.86
N ASN A 36 5.88 -6.18 -8.80
CA ASN A 36 6.38 -7.56 -8.70
C ASN A 36 5.43 -8.51 -9.47
N ARG A 37 5.42 -8.42 -10.82
CA ARG A 37 4.46 -9.15 -11.66
C ARG A 37 5.00 -10.46 -12.25
N GLY A 38 6.23 -10.82 -11.97
CA GLY A 38 6.80 -12.12 -12.37
C GLY A 38 6.17 -13.27 -11.57
N VAL A 39 6.11 -13.11 -10.24
CA VAL A 39 5.34 -13.93 -9.31
C VAL A 39 4.42 -13.01 -8.52
N ASN A 40 3.12 -13.27 -8.52
CA ASN A 40 2.10 -12.37 -8.00
C ASN A 40 1.87 -12.50 -6.48
N GLY A 41 2.94 -12.77 -5.71
CA GLY A 41 2.91 -12.83 -4.25
C GLY A 41 2.78 -11.47 -3.58
N ILE A 42 2.56 -11.48 -2.28
CA ILE A 42 2.53 -10.26 -1.43
C ILE A 42 3.72 -10.18 -0.48
N ASP A 43 4.54 -11.21 -0.46
CA ASP A 43 5.82 -11.29 0.25
C ASP A 43 6.90 -10.45 -0.46
N GLY A 44 7.91 -10.00 0.27
CA GLY A 44 9.07 -9.28 -0.27
C GLY A 44 8.78 -7.89 -0.87
N THR A 45 7.57 -7.36 -0.69
CA THR A 45 7.14 -6.11 -1.32
C THR A 45 7.82 -4.89 -0.70
N VAL A 46 7.93 -4.85 0.63
CA VAL A 46 8.66 -3.78 1.35
C VAL A 46 10.13 -3.81 0.99
N SER A 47 10.73 -5.01 1.00
CA SER A 47 12.14 -5.21 0.64
C SER A 47 12.44 -4.77 -0.78
N THR A 48 11.53 -5.02 -1.74
CA THR A 48 11.65 -4.53 -3.12
C THR A 48 11.60 -3.01 -3.19
N ALA A 49 10.68 -2.36 -2.46
CA ALA A 49 10.58 -0.90 -2.42
C ALA A 49 11.84 -0.26 -1.82
N LEU A 50 12.39 -0.86 -0.77
CA LEU A 50 13.66 -0.41 -0.19
C LEU A 50 14.83 -0.60 -1.16
N GLY A 51 14.81 -1.67 -1.97
CA GLY A 51 15.77 -1.85 -3.07
C GLY A 51 15.70 -0.71 -4.10
N LEU A 52 14.49 -0.28 -4.49
CA LEU A 52 14.31 0.89 -5.36
C LEU A 52 14.84 2.18 -4.69
N ALA A 53 14.60 2.36 -3.40
CA ALA A 53 15.02 3.55 -2.67
C ALA A 53 16.55 3.72 -2.55
N THR A 54 17.35 2.72 -2.91
CA THR A 54 18.81 2.81 -2.84
C THR A 54 19.42 3.80 -3.84
N ASN A 55 18.71 4.21 -4.87
CA ASN A 55 19.15 5.25 -5.80
C ASN A 55 18.84 6.68 -5.32
N HIS A 56 18.25 6.81 -4.12
CA HIS A 56 17.88 8.07 -3.47
C HIS A 56 16.87 8.94 -4.23
N GLN A 57 16.12 8.36 -5.17
CA GLN A 57 14.96 9.03 -5.76
C GLN A 57 13.75 8.96 -4.81
N PRO A 58 12.81 9.92 -4.85
CA PRO A 58 11.57 9.84 -4.09
C PRO A 58 10.86 8.52 -4.38
N THR A 59 10.72 7.67 -3.36
CA THR A 59 10.18 6.31 -3.53
C THR A 59 8.93 6.13 -2.70
N TYR A 60 7.88 5.66 -3.37
CA TYR A 60 6.57 5.38 -2.79
C TYR A 60 6.24 3.91 -2.94
N LEU A 61 5.62 3.34 -1.92
CA LEU A 61 5.06 1.99 -1.94
C LEU A 61 3.57 2.07 -1.64
N VAL A 62 2.73 1.63 -2.57
CA VAL A 62 1.29 1.53 -2.34
C VAL A 62 0.93 0.07 -2.14
N MET A 63 0.34 -0.27 -0.99
CA MET A 63 0.10 -1.66 -0.61
C MET A 63 -1.07 -1.84 0.36
N GLY A 64 -1.57 -3.08 0.45
CA GLY A 64 -2.52 -3.49 1.47
C GLY A 64 -1.84 -3.93 2.77
N ASP A 65 -2.63 -3.99 3.84
CA ASP A 65 -2.22 -4.37 5.18
C ASP A 65 -1.61 -5.78 5.26
N LEU A 66 -2.19 -6.79 4.63
CA LEU A 66 -1.61 -8.13 4.58
C LEU A 66 -0.26 -8.16 3.85
N SER A 67 -0.09 -7.38 2.79
CA SER A 67 1.18 -7.29 2.09
C SER A 67 2.27 -6.71 2.99
N LEU A 68 1.94 -5.68 3.78
CA LEU A 68 2.87 -5.13 4.77
C LEU A 68 3.18 -6.17 5.85
N PHE A 69 2.17 -6.86 6.37
CA PHE A 69 2.35 -7.90 7.38
C PHE A 69 3.31 -9.01 6.92
N HIS A 70 3.24 -9.42 5.65
CA HIS A 70 4.10 -10.47 5.10
C HIS A 70 5.58 -10.07 4.94
N ASP A 71 5.91 -8.79 4.99
CA ASP A 71 7.29 -8.31 4.81
C ASP A 71 7.67 -7.20 5.80
N LEU A 72 7.08 -7.20 7.01
CA LEU A 72 7.39 -6.24 8.07
C LEU A 72 8.89 -6.17 8.37
N ASN A 73 9.56 -7.31 8.35
CA ASN A 73 10.98 -7.41 8.69
C ASN A 73 11.88 -6.64 7.69
N GLY A 74 11.42 -6.43 6.47
CA GLY A 74 12.11 -5.60 5.49
C GLY A 74 12.38 -4.18 6.00
N LEU A 75 11.49 -3.63 6.84
CA LEU A 75 11.64 -2.30 7.42
C LEU A 75 12.94 -2.11 8.22
N ALA A 76 13.50 -3.18 8.79
CA ALA A 76 14.75 -3.12 9.53
C ALA A 76 15.93 -2.62 8.67
N VAL A 77 15.92 -2.93 7.37
CA VAL A 77 16.98 -2.54 6.42
C VAL A 77 17.03 -1.02 6.22
N ALA A 78 15.88 -0.36 6.24
CA ALA A 78 15.79 1.07 5.98
C ALA A 78 16.64 1.90 6.95
N LYS A 79 16.58 1.57 8.24
CA LYS A 79 17.36 2.27 9.29
C LYS A 79 18.85 2.03 9.13
N THR A 80 19.25 0.80 8.80
CA THR A 80 20.67 0.43 8.65
C THR A 80 21.33 1.15 7.47
N HIS A 81 20.56 1.41 6.41
CA HIS A 81 21.06 1.99 5.18
C HIS A 81 20.59 3.44 4.92
N ASN A 82 19.92 4.08 5.89
CA ASN A 82 19.39 5.45 5.75
C ASN A 82 18.53 5.63 4.49
N LEU A 83 17.61 4.69 4.24
CA LEU A 83 16.74 4.72 3.08
C LEU A 83 15.46 5.50 3.38
N ASN A 84 14.99 6.27 2.40
CA ASN A 84 13.74 7.01 2.46
C ASN A 84 12.66 6.29 1.67
N LEU A 85 11.51 6.04 2.30
CA LEU A 85 10.38 5.36 1.67
C LEU A 85 9.06 5.87 2.26
N THR A 86 8.13 6.31 1.44
CA THR A 86 6.76 6.59 1.87
C THR A 86 5.87 5.39 1.54
N ILE A 87 5.27 4.79 2.56
CA ILE A 87 4.33 3.67 2.41
C ILE A 87 2.91 4.21 2.53
N ILE A 88 2.12 4.09 1.46
CA ILE A 88 0.68 4.36 1.46
C ILE A 88 -0.02 3.02 1.72
N LEU A 89 -0.50 2.86 2.94
CA LEU A 89 -1.04 1.61 3.46
C LEU A 89 -2.57 1.62 3.43
N HIS A 90 -3.18 0.87 2.54
CA HIS A 90 -4.61 0.60 2.55
C HIS A 90 -4.91 -0.48 3.59
N ASN A 91 -5.41 -0.08 4.75
CA ASN A 91 -5.77 -1.01 5.82
C ASN A 91 -7.27 -1.30 5.80
N ASN A 92 -7.62 -2.48 5.31
CA ASN A 92 -8.98 -3.02 5.33
C ASN A 92 -9.12 -4.25 6.24
N ASP A 93 -8.09 -4.51 7.07
CA ASP A 93 -7.98 -5.64 7.98
C ASP A 93 -8.17 -6.99 7.26
N GLY A 94 -7.40 -7.21 6.18
CA GLY A 94 -7.35 -8.52 5.56
C GLY A 94 -7.29 -8.58 4.04
N GLY A 95 -7.57 -9.76 3.49
CA GLY A 95 -7.49 -10.06 2.07
C GLY A 95 -8.67 -9.57 1.25
N GLY A 96 -8.75 -8.27 0.97
CA GLY A 96 -9.85 -7.63 0.23
C GLY A 96 -10.12 -8.22 -1.14
N ILE A 97 -9.11 -8.76 -1.84
CA ILE A 97 -9.29 -9.41 -3.14
C ILE A 97 -10.25 -10.60 -3.08
N PHE A 98 -10.30 -11.31 -1.96
CA PHE A 98 -11.15 -12.49 -1.82
C PHE A 98 -12.65 -12.15 -1.75
N GLU A 99 -13.00 -10.90 -1.45
CA GLU A 99 -14.38 -10.40 -1.47
C GLU A 99 -15.05 -10.51 -2.86
N TYR A 100 -14.24 -10.64 -3.92
CA TYR A 100 -14.70 -10.77 -5.31
C TYR A 100 -14.87 -12.22 -5.77
N LEU A 101 -14.47 -13.18 -4.94
CA LEU A 101 -14.47 -14.60 -5.30
C LEU A 101 -15.78 -15.29 -4.87
N PRO A 102 -16.14 -16.43 -5.53
CA PRO A 102 -17.35 -17.19 -5.19
C PRO A 102 -17.40 -17.72 -3.75
N GLN A 103 -16.26 -17.83 -3.09
CA GLN A 103 -16.14 -18.29 -1.70
C GLN A 103 -16.69 -17.29 -0.68
N LYS A 104 -16.91 -16.02 -1.08
CA LYS A 104 -17.52 -15.03 -0.19
C LYS A 104 -18.84 -15.52 0.37
N GLY A 105 -19.01 -15.37 1.69
CA GLY A 105 -20.22 -15.78 2.41
C GLY A 105 -20.26 -17.26 2.82
N THR A 106 -19.20 -18.03 2.52
CA THR A 106 -19.08 -19.39 3.08
C THR A 106 -18.70 -19.34 4.56
N LYS A 107 -19.00 -20.39 5.31
CA LYS A 107 -18.85 -20.47 6.77
C LYS A 107 -17.44 -20.12 7.28
N TYR A 108 -16.41 -20.42 6.50
CA TYR A 108 -15.00 -20.23 6.91
C TYR A 108 -14.30 -19.13 6.12
N PHE A 109 -15.06 -18.28 5.43
CA PHE A 109 -14.50 -17.26 4.55
C PHE A 109 -13.54 -16.32 5.28
N ASP A 110 -13.95 -15.76 6.42
CA ASP A 110 -13.11 -14.84 7.17
C ASP A 110 -11.84 -15.49 7.70
N TYR A 111 -11.95 -16.73 8.12
CA TYR A 111 -10.81 -17.48 8.67
C TYR A 111 -9.80 -17.92 7.61
N LEU A 112 -10.27 -18.39 6.43
CA LEU A 112 -9.41 -19.00 5.40
C LEU A 112 -8.98 -18.02 4.30
N PHE A 113 -9.75 -16.95 4.06
CA PHE A 113 -9.53 -16.03 2.94
C PHE A 113 -9.29 -14.59 3.40
N SER A 114 -10.18 -13.99 4.15
CA SER A 114 -9.99 -12.62 4.64
C SER A 114 -8.82 -12.51 5.60
N THR A 115 -8.67 -13.49 6.48
CA THR A 115 -7.52 -13.64 7.41
C THR A 115 -7.17 -12.35 8.15
N SER A 116 -8.20 -11.69 8.72
CA SER A 116 -8.02 -10.46 9.50
C SER A 116 -6.98 -10.63 10.61
N GLN A 117 -6.07 -9.68 10.74
CA GLN A 117 -4.97 -9.75 11.70
C GLN A 117 -5.20 -8.85 12.92
N GLY A 118 -6.05 -7.83 12.81
CA GLY A 118 -6.32 -6.87 13.89
C GLY A 118 -5.06 -6.11 14.35
N LEU A 119 -4.12 -5.85 13.45
CA LEU A 119 -2.84 -5.24 13.79
C LEU A 119 -2.95 -3.72 13.95
N ASP A 120 -2.25 -3.21 14.96
CA ASP A 120 -1.98 -1.78 15.13
C ASP A 120 -0.69 -1.40 14.39
N TYR A 121 -0.82 -0.77 13.23
CA TYR A 121 0.33 -0.36 12.42
C TYR A 121 1.10 0.83 13.03
N SER A 122 0.51 1.58 13.96
CA SER A 122 1.28 2.56 14.75
C SER A 122 2.33 1.88 15.62
N GLY A 123 1.98 0.71 16.18
CA GLY A 123 2.90 -0.16 16.91
C GLY A 123 4.02 -0.70 16.03
N VAL A 124 3.70 -1.10 14.79
CA VAL A 124 4.70 -1.53 13.79
C VAL A 124 5.67 -0.39 13.46
N ALA A 125 5.14 0.80 13.16
CA ALA A 125 5.98 1.96 12.87
C ALA A 125 6.93 2.27 14.03
N LYS A 126 6.44 2.26 15.25
CA LYS A 126 7.25 2.47 16.47
C LYS A 126 8.34 1.40 16.61
N LEU A 127 8.03 0.12 16.36
CA LEU A 127 8.99 -0.98 16.46
C LEU A 127 10.19 -0.80 15.53
N TYR A 128 9.94 -0.36 14.29
CA TYR A 128 11.00 -0.17 13.28
C TYR A 128 11.55 1.27 13.23
N GLY A 129 11.04 2.18 14.05
CA GLY A 129 11.48 3.58 14.08
C GLY A 129 11.04 4.37 12.84
N CYS A 130 9.89 4.01 12.26
CA CYS A 130 9.27 4.71 11.15
C CYS A 130 8.37 5.85 11.63
N GLY A 131 8.22 6.89 10.81
CA GLY A 131 7.13 7.85 10.96
C GLY A 131 5.78 7.19 10.71
N TYR A 132 4.71 7.75 11.28
CA TYR A 132 3.37 7.22 11.11
C TYR A 132 2.32 8.32 11.11
N THR A 133 1.40 8.25 10.16
CA THR A 133 0.23 9.12 10.10
C THR A 133 -0.97 8.27 9.68
N LYS A 134 -2.05 8.35 10.45
CA LYS A 134 -3.34 7.77 10.07
C LYS A 134 -4.25 8.87 9.59
N ILE A 135 -4.78 8.75 8.38
CA ILE A 135 -5.73 9.72 7.83
C ILE A 135 -7.17 9.23 8.05
N SER A 136 -8.08 10.17 8.23
CA SER A 136 -9.50 9.92 8.45
C SER A 136 -10.36 10.29 7.24
N SER A 137 -9.81 11.07 6.32
CA SER A 137 -10.47 11.54 5.09
C SER A 137 -9.50 11.53 3.92
N PRO A 138 -9.95 11.23 2.70
CA PRO A 138 -9.13 11.35 1.49
C PRO A 138 -8.50 12.73 1.29
N ASP A 139 -9.16 13.79 1.74
CA ASP A 139 -8.67 15.18 1.60
C ASP A 139 -7.38 15.44 2.41
N GLU A 140 -7.12 14.61 3.43
CA GLU A 140 -5.90 14.69 4.23
C GLU A 140 -4.67 14.13 3.52
N LEU A 141 -4.85 13.29 2.48
CA LEU A 141 -3.75 12.58 1.84
C LEU A 141 -2.74 13.55 1.21
N VAL A 142 -3.21 14.54 0.46
CA VAL A 142 -2.33 15.48 -0.25
C VAL A 142 -1.47 16.31 0.71
N PRO A 143 -2.04 16.97 1.74
CA PRO A 143 -1.25 17.69 2.73
C PRO A 143 -0.24 16.80 3.48
N VAL A 144 -0.64 15.55 3.80
CA VAL A 144 0.23 14.60 4.49
C VAL A 144 1.39 14.16 3.57
N LEU A 145 1.12 13.86 2.29
CA LEU A 145 2.17 13.52 1.31
C LEU A 145 3.19 14.66 1.18
N ALA A 146 2.73 15.90 1.06
CA ALA A 146 3.61 17.05 0.94
C ALA A 146 4.53 17.20 2.17
N LYS A 147 3.97 17.00 3.37
CA LYS A 147 4.76 17.05 4.62
C LYS A 147 5.78 15.91 4.68
N VAL A 148 5.34 14.69 4.43
CA VAL A 148 6.17 13.48 4.55
C VAL A 148 7.29 13.43 3.52
N SER A 149 7.11 14.03 2.33
CA SER A 149 8.14 14.08 1.29
C SER A 149 9.40 14.87 1.74
N GLU A 150 9.31 15.69 2.78
CA GLU A 150 10.43 16.43 3.36
C GLU A 150 11.09 15.68 4.54
N GLU A 151 10.50 14.58 5.00
CA GLU A 151 10.99 13.79 6.13
C GLU A 151 11.98 12.71 5.67
N SER A 152 12.95 12.39 6.53
CA SER A 152 13.91 11.31 6.28
C SER A 152 13.44 10.00 6.90
N GLY A 153 13.84 8.88 6.28
CA GLY A 153 13.53 7.54 6.75
C GLY A 153 12.24 6.98 6.13
N VAL A 154 11.67 5.97 6.78
CA VAL A 154 10.41 5.38 6.33
C VAL A 154 9.25 6.07 7.04
N HIS A 155 8.20 6.42 6.28
CA HIS A 155 6.95 6.92 6.83
C HIS A 155 5.77 6.09 6.33
N ILE A 156 4.91 5.66 7.23
CA ILE A 156 3.69 4.89 6.93
C ILE A 156 2.48 5.83 7.03
N ILE A 157 1.78 6.01 5.93
CA ILE A 157 0.50 6.72 5.86
C ILE A 157 -0.60 5.66 5.82
N GLU A 158 -1.31 5.46 6.91
CA GLU A 158 -2.41 4.49 6.98
C GLU A 158 -3.73 5.12 6.54
N ILE A 159 -4.38 4.46 5.58
CA ILE A 159 -5.70 4.78 5.05
C ILE A 159 -6.65 3.64 5.46
N PRO A 160 -7.44 3.79 6.53
CA PRO A 160 -8.46 2.80 6.87
C PRO A 160 -9.51 2.72 5.79
N THR A 161 -9.85 1.50 5.38
CA THR A 161 -10.89 1.23 4.39
C THR A 161 -11.78 0.09 4.85
N ASP A 162 -13.01 0.02 4.32
CA ASP A 162 -13.93 -1.07 4.55
C ASP A 162 -13.99 -1.99 3.32
N ARG A 163 -13.82 -3.30 3.52
CA ARG A 163 -13.77 -4.30 2.43
C ARG A 163 -15.07 -4.36 1.63
N GLU A 164 -16.21 -4.37 2.31
CA GLU A 164 -17.50 -4.48 1.64
C GLU A 164 -17.82 -3.20 0.88
N TYR A 165 -17.58 -2.03 1.49
CA TYR A 165 -17.76 -0.75 0.81
C TYR A 165 -16.84 -0.62 -0.41
N SER A 166 -15.56 -1.00 -0.28
CA SER A 166 -14.60 -1.02 -1.38
C SER A 166 -15.10 -1.91 -2.53
N ARG A 167 -15.59 -3.12 -2.22
CA ARG A 167 -16.15 -4.03 -3.22
C ARG A 167 -17.35 -3.42 -3.96
N GLN A 168 -18.26 -2.77 -3.23
CA GLN A 168 -19.42 -2.11 -3.84
C GLN A 168 -19.00 -0.97 -4.75
N LEU A 169 -18.02 -0.18 -4.32
CA LEU A 169 -17.48 0.93 -5.09
C LEU A 169 -16.81 0.44 -6.39
N HIS A 170 -15.97 -0.57 -6.32
CA HIS A 170 -15.36 -1.18 -7.51
C HIS A 170 -16.41 -1.67 -8.50
N ARG A 171 -17.42 -2.40 -8.05
CA ARG A 171 -18.51 -2.87 -8.92
C ARG A 171 -19.22 -1.72 -9.64
N LYS A 172 -19.39 -0.59 -8.96
CA LYS A 172 -20.02 0.59 -9.56
C LYS A 172 -19.18 1.16 -10.71
N TYR A 173 -17.85 1.13 -10.60
CA TYR A 173 -16.96 1.77 -11.57
C TYR A 173 -16.37 0.80 -12.61
N THR A 174 -16.34 -0.50 -12.34
CA THR A 174 -15.76 -1.51 -13.24
C THR A 174 -16.81 -2.29 -14.05
N ASN A 175 -18.08 -2.32 -13.61
CA ASN A 175 -19.17 -2.85 -14.42
C ASN A 175 -19.57 -1.80 -15.47
N VAL A 176 -18.78 -1.72 -16.51
CA VAL A 176 -19.24 -1.10 -17.76
C VAL A 176 -20.17 -2.13 -18.41
N SER A 177 -21.48 -1.85 -18.34
CA SER A 177 -22.54 -2.60 -19.03
C SER A 177 -22.38 -2.54 -20.54
#